data_f43d29192b95728988420cb2314f1130
#
_entry.id   f43d29192b95728988420cb2314f1130
#
_cell.length_a   1.000
_cell.length_b   1.000
_cell.length_c   1.000
_cell.angle_alpha   90.00
_cell.angle_beta   90.00
_cell.angle_gamma   90.00
#
_symmetry.space_group_name_H-M   'P 1'
#
loop_
_entity.id
_entity.type
_entity.pdbx_description
1 polymer ?
#
loop_
_entity_poly.entity_id
_entity_poly.type
_entity_poly.pdbx_seq_one_letter_code
_entity_poly.pdbx_strand_id
1 'polypeptide(L)'
;MMKLKKLITLLTTTILTSTFFTGCSNNNSGINGTINVYNCADYIDESLISKFEDETGIKVIYDKYDTNEIMYQKIQTSPGTYDLVFPSDYMVEKMRKEGLLEKLNFNNIPNYKYISDDFLNLSYDPTNEYSVPYMWGTIGILYDSTVITEPVTSWDILWDEKYKDNIYMFDSLRDSLAIALIKNGYSLNSTNPDEINVRRFN
;
A
#
# COMPACT_ATOMS: atom_id res chain seq x y z
N MET A 1 -24.89 69.92 17.70
CA MET A 1 -25.28 68.55 18.13
C MET A 1 -25.14 67.48 17.08
N MET A 2 -25.26 67.71 15.79
CA MET A 2 -25.11 66.70 14.73
C MET A 2 -23.69 66.17 14.50
N LYS A 3 -22.64 67.00 14.67
CA LYS A 3 -21.24 66.62 14.47
C LYS A 3 -20.69 65.65 15.57
N LEU A 4 -21.17 65.79 16.81
CA LEU A 4 -20.75 64.95 17.90
C LEU A 4 -21.34 63.51 17.84
N LYS A 5 -22.60 63.37 17.35
CA LYS A 5 -23.24 62.08 17.16
C LYS A 5 -22.56 61.25 16.05
N LYS A 6 -22.14 61.91 14.94
CA LYS A 6 -21.39 61.23 13.84
C LYS A 6 -20.00 60.77 14.29
N LEU A 7 -19.35 61.52 15.19
CA LEU A 7 -18.02 61.16 15.70
C LEU A 7 -18.10 59.94 16.64
N ILE A 8 -19.13 59.87 17.50
CA ILE A 8 -19.39 58.74 18.39
C ILE A 8 -19.75 57.51 17.63
N THR A 9 -20.57 57.62 16.55
CA THR A 9 -20.92 56.46 15.72
C THR A 9 -19.73 55.94 14.93
N LEU A 10 -18.80 56.79 14.48
CA LEU A 10 -17.57 56.39 13.79
C LEU A 10 -16.60 55.68 14.75
N LEU A 11 -16.51 56.16 16.00
CA LEU A 11 -15.62 55.56 17.01
C LEU A 11 -16.13 54.18 17.51
N THR A 12 -17.44 54.00 17.61
CA THR A 12 -18.04 52.71 17.99
C THR A 12 -17.94 51.66 16.87
N THR A 13 -17.99 52.06 15.60
CA THR A 13 -17.84 51.12 14.48
C THR A 13 -16.39 50.65 14.35
N THR A 14 -15.40 51.51 14.68
CA THR A 14 -13.97 51.12 14.61
C THR A 14 -13.56 50.17 15.77
N ILE A 15 -14.23 50.26 16.92
CA ILE A 15 -13.95 49.35 18.06
C ILE A 15 -14.59 47.97 17.85
N LEU A 16 -15.71 47.88 17.11
CA LEU A 16 -16.37 46.60 16.87
C LEU A 16 -15.70 45.72 15.81
N THR A 17 -14.84 46.33 14.94
CA THR A 17 -14.10 45.57 13.91
C THR A 17 -12.74 45.04 14.37
N SER A 18 -12.25 45.44 15.54
CA SER A 18 -10.94 45.00 16.04
C SER A 18 -11.00 43.74 16.95
N THR A 19 -12.18 43.17 17.22
CA THR A 19 -12.33 41.99 18.11
C THR A 19 -12.46 40.66 17.38
N PHE A 20 -12.39 40.64 16.03
CA PHE A 20 -12.50 39.37 15.27
C PHE A 20 -11.17 38.78 14.80
N PHE A 21 -10.01 39.28 15.24
CA PHE A 21 -8.69 38.71 14.92
C PHE A 21 -7.98 38.08 16.11
N THR A 22 -8.71 37.65 17.14
CA THR A 22 -8.16 36.58 17.97
C THR A 22 -8.44 35.25 17.24
N GLY A 23 -7.70 35.00 16.19
CA GLY A 23 -7.58 33.66 15.63
C GLY A 23 -7.13 32.75 16.76
N CYS A 24 -7.88 31.72 17.08
CA CYS A 24 -7.42 30.62 17.87
C CYS A 24 -6.11 30.13 17.24
N SER A 25 -5.00 30.55 17.78
CA SER A 25 -3.76 29.79 17.69
C SER A 25 -4.06 28.51 18.45
N ASN A 26 -4.59 27.50 17.76
CA ASN A 26 -4.56 26.16 18.26
C ASN A 26 -3.08 25.81 18.38
N ASN A 27 -2.52 26.02 19.54
CA ASN A 27 -1.30 25.34 19.94
C ASN A 27 -1.63 23.84 20.02
N ASN A 28 -1.72 23.18 18.89
CA ASN A 28 -1.50 21.75 18.80
C ASN A 28 0.01 21.52 19.01
N SER A 29 0.41 21.70 20.24
CA SER A 29 1.70 21.28 20.73
C SER A 29 1.73 19.75 20.67
N GLY A 30 2.29 19.19 19.61
CA GLY A 30 2.58 17.78 19.56
C GLY A 30 2.45 17.08 18.21
N ILE A 31 1.84 17.69 17.18
CA ILE A 31 1.71 17.03 15.86
C ILE A 31 2.73 17.63 14.89
N ASN A 32 3.71 16.82 14.50
CA ASN A 32 4.76 17.21 13.55
C ASN A 32 4.35 17.02 12.08
N GLY A 33 3.08 16.75 11.80
CA GLY A 33 2.54 16.53 10.46
C GLY A 33 1.60 15.35 10.41
N THR A 34 1.13 15.05 9.21
CA THR A 34 0.27 13.89 8.94
C THR A 34 0.80 13.17 7.71
N ILE A 35 0.80 11.84 7.73
CA ILE A 35 1.08 10.99 6.58
C ILE A 35 -0.12 10.06 6.31
N ASN A 36 -0.37 9.83 5.03
CA ASN A 36 -1.41 8.93 4.54
C ASN A 36 -0.75 7.64 4.06
N VAL A 37 -1.06 6.54 4.70
CA VAL A 37 -0.46 5.23 4.42
C VAL A 37 -1.53 4.29 3.89
N TYR A 38 -1.23 3.59 2.79
CA TYR A 38 -2.14 2.63 2.17
C TYR A 38 -1.45 1.27 2.05
N ASN A 39 -1.91 0.31 2.84
CA ASN A 39 -1.26 -0.99 2.99
C ASN A 39 -2.24 -2.15 2.74
N CYS A 40 -1.71 -3.31 2.42
CA CYS A 40 -2.47 -4.55 2.39
C CYS A 40 -2.97 -4.91 3.79
N ALA A 41 -4.17 -5.49 3.89
CA ALA A 41 -4.94 -5.59 5.12
C ALA A 41 -4.18 -6.13 6.35
N ASP A 42 -3.36 -7.17 6.18
CA ASP A 42 -2.75 -7.89 7.31
C ASP A 42 -1.21 -7.77 7.35
N TYR A 43 -0.64 -6.74 6.69
CA TYR A 43 0.81 -6.62 6.56
C TYR A 43 1.49 -5.79 7.64
N ILE A 44 0.79 -5.39 8.69
CA ILE A 44 1.36 -4.65 9.82
C ILE A 44 0.64 -5.01 11.12
N ASP A 45 1.39 -5.04 12.21
CA ASP A 45 0.79 -4.94 13.54
C ASP A 45 0.40 -3.46 13.78
N GLU A 46 -0.90 -3.19 13.85
CA GLU A 46 -1.43 -1.82 13.96
C GLU A 46 -0.99 -1.11 15.26
N SER A 47 -0.54 -1.84 16.27
CA SER A 47 0.04 -1.23 17.48
C SER A 47 1.30 -0.42 17.18
N LEU A 48 2.01 -0.76 16.10
CA LEU A 48 3.19 -0.03 15.63
C LEU A 48 2.84 1.37 15.09
N ILE A 49 1.62 1.59 14.62
CA ILE A 49 1.15 2.90 14.16
C ILE A 49 1.10 3.85 15.36
N SER A 50 0.45 3.45 16.44
CA SER A 50 0.38 4.27 17.67
C SER A 50 1.78 4.55 18.24
N LYS A 51 2.65 3.52 18.24
CA LYS A 51 4.03 3.69 18.68
C LYS A 51 4.79 4.70 17.82
N PHE A 52 4.63 4.64 16.50
CA PHE A 52 5.25 5.62 15.58
C PHE A 52 4.73 7.04 15.84
N GLU A 53 3.42 7.22 16.04
CA GLU A 53 2.81 8.50 16.36
C GLU A 53 3.37 9.06 17.68
N ASP A 54 3.50 8.22 18.71
CA ASP A 54 4.04 8.61 20.02
C ASP A 54 5.52 9.01 19.94
N GLU A 55 6.33 8.30 19.16
CA GLU A 55 7.76 8.55 19.03
C GLU A 55 8.09 9.76 18.15
N THR A 56 7.25 10.04 17.14
CA THR A 56 7.56 11.07 16.13
C THR A 56 6.71 12.33 16.25
N GLY A 57 5.54 12.23 16.86
CA GLY A 57 4.51 13.26 16.80
C GLY A 57 3.86 13.41 15.41
N ILE A 58 4.07 12.48 14.50
CA ILE A 58 3.46 12.47 13.16
C ILE A 58 2.19 11.65 13.21
N LYS A 59 1.06 12.23 12.80
CA LYS A 59 -0.22 11.53 12.69
C LYS A 59 -0.24 10.62 11.47
N VAL A 60 -0.70 9.37 11.63
CA VAL A 60 -0.87 8.41 10.53
C VAL A 60 -2.34 8.25 10.20
N ILE A 61 -2.73 8.54 8.96
CA ILE A 61 -4.01 8.13 8.40
C ILE A 61 -3.75 6.82 7.66
N TYR A 62 -4.29 5.73 8.20
CA TYR A 62 -3.98 4.38 7.74
C TYR A 62 -5.20 3.77 7.05
N ASP A 63 -5.08 3.56 5.75
CA ASP A 63 -6.08 2.88 4.91
C ASP A 63 -5.60 1.49 4.52
N LYS A 64 -6.55 0.58 4.29
CA LYS A 64 -6.29 -0.81 3.89
C LYS A 64 -6.86 -1.10 2.51
N TYR A 65 -6.23 -2.03 1.81
CA TYR A 65 -6.74 -2.60 0.57
C TYR A 65 -6.63 -4.13 0.56
N ASP A 66 -7.47 -4.77 -0.23
CA ASP A 66 -7.51 -6.23 -0.34
C ASP A 66 -6.64 -6.73 -1.51
N THR A 67 -6.62 -6.00 -2.64
CA THR A 67 -5.86 -6.39 -3.84
C THR A 67 -5.04 -5.23 -4.38
N ASN A 68 -3.90 -5.55 -5.01
CA ASN A 68 -3.05 -4.56 -5.67
C ASN A 68 -3.80 -3.79 -6.77
N GLU A 69 -4.75 -4.43 -7.44
CA GLU A 69 -5.55 -3.83 -8.50
C GLU A 69 -6.48 -2.73 -7.95
N ILE A 70 -7.12 -2.94 -6.82
CA ILE A 70 -7.95 -1.94 -6.12
C ILE A 70 -7.08 -0.76 -5.68
N MET A 71 -5.93 -1.06 -5.05
CA MET A 71 -4.97 -0.04 -4.63
C MET A 71 -4.52 0.81 -5.82
N TYR A 72 -4.09 0.16 -6.92
CA TYR A 72 -3.63 0.83 -8.13
C TYR A 72 -4.71 1.75 -8.72
N GLN A 73 -5.95 1.28 -8.85
CA GLN A 73 -7.07 2.09 -9.36
C GLN A 73 -7.29 3.34 -8.51
N LYS A 74 -7.21 3.21 -7.18
CA LYS A 74 -7.37 4.34 -6.27
C LYS A 74 -6.24 5.37 -6.42
N ILE A 75 -4.98 4.92 -6.50
CA ILE A 75 -3.83 5.80 -6.74
C ILE A 75 -3.96 6.52 -8.10
N GLN A 76 -4.36 5.78 -9.15
CA GLN A 76 -4.49 6.33 -10.50
C GLN A 76 -5.61 7.38 -10.59
N THR A 77 -6.72 7.18 -9.89
CA THR A 77 -7.86 8.11 -9.91
C THR A 77 -7.72 9.27 -8.96
N SER A 78 -6.86 9.16 -7.95
CA SER A 78 -6.65 10.19 -6.93
C SER A 78 -5.14 10.34 -6.63
N PRO A 79 -4.36 10.84 -7.58
CA PRO A 79 -2.91 11.02 -7.40
C PRO A 79 -2.61 11.94 -6.21
N GLY A 80 -1.57 11.62 -5.45
CA GLY A 80 -1.12 12.43 -4.31
C GLY A 80 -1.98 12.28 -3.04
N THR A 81 -2.93 11.34 -3.01
CA THR A 81 -3.72 11.08 -1.79
C THR A 81 -2.90 10.35 -0.73
N TYR A 82 -1.97 9.50 -1.12
CA TYR A 82 -1.14 8.72 -0.23
C TYR A 82 0.33 9.10 -0.35
N ASP A 83 0.99 9.14 0.81
CA ASP A 83 2.42 9.41 0.94
C ASP A 83 3.22 8.11 0.88
N LEU A 84 2.63 7.00 1.32
CA LEU A 84 3.27 5.68 1.34
C LEU A 84 2.28 4.59 0.94
N VAL A 85 2.72 3.69 0.05
CA VAL A 85 1.95 2.52 -0.42
C VAL A 85 2.81 1.27 -0.35
N PHE A 86 2.18 0.08 -0.18
CA PHE A 86 2.87 -1.21 -0.02
C PHE A 86 2.49 -2.21 -1.12
N PRO A 87 2.76 -1.93 -2.38
CA PRO A 87 2.43 -2.83 -3.49
C PRO A 87 3.34 -4.05 -3.56
N SER A 88 2.84 -5.11 -4.20
CA SER A 88 3.68 -6.21 -4.65
C SER A 88 4.63 -5.78 -5.77
N ASP A 89 5.69 -6.53 -5.98
CA ASP A 89 6.77 -6.27 -6.95
C ASP A 89 6.28 -5.92 -8.36
N TYR A 90 5.38 -6.73 -8.93
CA TYR A 90 4.83 -6.48 -10.26
C TYR A 90 4.04 -5.16 -10.35
N MET A 91 3.43 -4.74 -9.25
CA MET A 91 2.69 -3.49 -9.20
C MET A 91 3.63 -2.30 -8.99
N VAL A 92 4.72 -2.47 -8.22
CA VAL A 92 5.83 -1.48 -8.18
C VAL A 92 6.35 -1.23 -9.59
N GLU A 93 6.64 -2.29 -10.36
CA GLU A 93 7.12 -2.17 -11.73
C GLU A 93 6.15 -1.37 -12.62
N LYS A 94 4.86 -1.71 -12.53
CA LYS A 94 3.81 -1.04 -13.29
C LYS A 94 3.71 0.44 -12.92
N MET A 95 3.58 0.75 -11.63
CA MET A 95 3.42 2.11 -11.14
C MET A 95 4.66 2.97 -11.45
N ARG A 96 5.86 2.40 -11.33
CA ARG A 96 7.12 3.07 -11.70
C ARG A 96 7.16 3.42 -13.19
N LYS A 97 6.82 2.48 -14.07
CA LYS A 97 6.77 2.70 -15.53
C LYS A 97 5.75 3.75 -15.94
N GLU A 98 4.69 3.89 -15.17
CA GLU A 98 3.62 4.87 -15.41
C GLU A 98 3.84 6.22 -14.72
N GLY A 99 4.95 6.38 -13.97
CA GLY A 99 5.28 7.63 -13.29
C GLY A 99 4.39 7.96 -12.10
N LEU A 100 3.82 6.94 -11.45
CA LEU A 100 2.97 7.09 -10.27
C LEU A 100 3.74 7.04 -8.94
N LEU A 101 5.04 6.78 -8.99
CA LEU A 101 5.93 6.72 -7.82
C LEU A 101 6.96 7.84 -7.89
N GLU A 102 7.24 8.46 -6.75
CA GLU A 102 8.32 9.41 -6.58
C GLU A 102 9.64 8.71 -6.25
N LYS A 103 10.76 9.32 -6.65
CA LYS A 103 12.08 8.81 -6.29
C LYS A 103 12.36 9.01 -4.81
N LEU A 104 12.95 8.00 -4.19
CA LEU A 104 13.35 8.01 -2.79
C LEU A 104 14.63 8.81 -2.57
N ASN A 105 14.67 9.58 -1.48
CA ASN A 105 15.89 10.20 -1.01
C ASN A 105 16.54 9.33 0.07
N PHE A 106 17.49 8.49 -0.31
CA PHE A 106 18.16 7.54 0.59
C PHE A 106 18.97 8.21 1.70
N ASN A 107 19.30 9.49 1.60
CA ASN A 107 19.93 10.22 2.71
C ASN A 107 18.98 10.30 3.92
N ASN A 108 17.68 10.19 3.70
CA ASN A 108 16.66 10.19 4.74
C ASN A 108 16.29 8.77 5.22
N ILE A 109 16.89 7.73 4.65
CA ILE A 109 16.59 6.31 4.95
C ILE A 109 17.87 5.60 5.43
N PRO A 110 18.46 5.98 6.57
CA PRO A 110 19.76 5.46 7.02
C PRO A 110 19.75 3.96 7.30
N ASN A 111 18.59 3.38 7.58
CA ASN A 111 18.42 1.95 7.86
C ASN A 111 18.36 1.09 6.59
N TYR A 112 18.31 1.68 5.39
CA TYR A 112 18.34 0.94 4.13
C TYR A 112 19.55 -0.01 4.03
N LYS A 113 20.67 0.36 4.62
CA LYS A 113 21.89 -0.46 4.68
C LYS A 113 21.74 -1.83 5.37
N TYR A 114 20.62 -2.06 6.06
CA TYR A 114 20.34 -3.35 6.71
C TYR A 114 19.48 -4.27 5.85
N ILE A 115 19.03 -3.84 4.68
CA ILE A 115 18.36 -4.70 3.71
C ILE A 115 19.40 -5.65 3.10
N SER A 116 19.09 -6.95 3.02
CA SER A 116 19.95 -7.92 2.37
C SER A 116 20.09 -7.64 0.87
N ASP A 117 21.29 -7.82 0.35
CA ASP A 117 21.57 -7.66 -1.09
C ASP A 117 20.70 -8.57 -1.97
N ASP A 118 20.24 -9.70 -1.46
CA ASP A 118 19.34 -10.63 -2.16
C ASP A 118 18.00 -9.99 -2.58
N PHE A 119 17.61 -8.91 -1.92
CA PHE A 119 16.36 -8.20 -2.18
C PHE A 119 16.56 -6.87 -2.90
N LEU A 120 17.79 -6.52 -3.25
CA LEU A 120 18.13 -5.28 -3.92
C LEU A 120 18.29 -5.47 -5.43
N ASN A 121 18.06 -4.40 -6.17
CA ASN A 121 18.27 -4.32 -7.62
C ASN A 121 17.49 -5.40 -8.41
N LEU A 122 16.32 -5.78 -7.91
CA LEU A 122 15.46 -6.75 -8.59
C LEU A 122 14.78 -6.12 -9.79
N SER A 123 14.32 -6.96 -10.73
CA SER A 123 13.82 -6.52 -12.05
C SER A 123 12.67 -5.49 -11.98
N TYR A 124 11.89 -5.50 -10.94
CA TYR A 124 10.78 -4.56 -10.78
C TYR A 124 11.25 -3.12 -10.45
N ASP A 125 12.39 -2.95 -9.80
CA ASP A 125 13.05 -1.67 -9.53
C ASP A 125 14.58 -1.83 -9.55
N PRO A 126 15.21 -1.93 -10.74
CA PRO A 126 16.60 -2.35 -10.90
C PRO A 126 17.65 -1.45 -10.23
N THR A 127 17.26 -0.24 -9.88
CA THR A 127 18.13 0.74 -9.21
C THR A 127 17.70 1.04 -7.79
N ASN A 128 16.61 0.42 -7.34
CA ASN A 128 15.93 0.72 -6.06
C ASN A 128 15.65 2.21 -5.84
N GLU A 129 15.43 2.98 -6.92
CA GLU A 129 15.16 4.41 -6.78
C GLU A 129 13.75 4.72 -6.27
N TYR A 130 12.81 3.78 -6.35
CA TYR A 130 11.38 4.01 -6.09
C TYR A 130 10.80 3.19 -4.95
N SER A 131 11.51 2.15 -4.51
CA SER A 131 11.01 1.22 -3.51
C SER A 131 12.06 0.77 -2.50
N VAL A 132 11.57 0.39 -1.32
CA VAL A 132 12.34 -0.32 -0.30
C VAL A 132 11.67 -1.66 -0.04
N PRO A 133 12.39 -2.80 -0.12
CA PRO A 133 11.83 -4.10 0.22
C PRO A 133 11.30 -4.11 1.65
N TYR A 134 10.05 -4.56 1.83
CA TYR A 134 9.35 -4.60 3.13
C TYR A 134 9.19 -6.03 3.64
N MET A 135 8.54 -6.87 2.85
CA MET A 135 8.28 -8.27 3.16
C MET A 135 8.45 -9.13 1.92
N TRP A 136 8.76 -10.39 2.13
CA TRP A 136 8.73 -11.42 1.10
C TRP A 136 8.09 -12.69 1.67
N GLY A 137 7.62 -13.55 0.81
CA GLY A 137 7.02 -14.82 1.22
C GLY A 137 6.97 -15.82 0.09
N THR A 138 6.55 -17.02 0.43
CA THR A 138 6.33 -18.12 -0.52
C THR A 138 4.86 -18.50 -0.53
N ILE A 139 4.39 -18.94 -1.68
CA ILE A 139 3.07 -19.53 -1.84
C ILE A 139 3.20 -21.03 -1.70
N GLY A 140 2.31 -21.64 -0.94
CA GLY A 140 2.27 -23.06 -0.72
C GLY A 140 0.85 -23.63 -0.68
N ILE A 141 0.75 -24.94 -0.65
CA ILE A 141 -0.52 -25.65 -0.50
C ILE A 141 -0.72 -25.96 0.98
N LEU A 142 -1.81 -25.42 1.55
CA LEU A 142 -2.31 -25.82 2.85
C LEU A 142 -3.39 -26.89 2.63
N TYR A 143 -3.27 -28.03 3.31
CA TYR A 143 -4.25 -29.11 3.19
C TYR A 143 -4.55 -29.76 4.55
N ASP A 144 -5.75 -30.33 4.66
CA ASP A 144 -6.14 -31.10 5.83
C ASP A 144 -5.54 -32.52 5.75
N SER A 145 -4.55 -32.80 6.57
CA SER A 145 -3.87 -34.10 6.62
C SER A 145 -4.74 -35.26 7.16
N THR A 146 -5.92 -34.95 7.71
CA THR A 146 -6.88 -36.00 8.12
C THR A 146 -7.70 -36.51 6.93
N VAL A 147 -7.80 -35.70 5.86
CA VAL A 147 -8.51 -36.01 4.61
C VAL A 147 -7.54 -36.43 3.52
N ILE A 148 -6.44 -35.72 3.37
CA ILE A 148 -5.39 -35.99 2.38
C ILE A 148 -4.25 -36.66 3.10
N THR A 149 -4.23 -38.01 3.07
CA THR A 149 -3.24 -38.84 3.78
C THR A 149 -1.99 -39.11 2.96
N GLU A 150 -2.03 -38.84 1.65
CA GLU A 150 -0.88 -39.01 0.76
C GLU A 150 -0.02 -37.73 0.77
N PRO A 151 1.30 -37.84 0.57
CA PRO A 151 2.17 -36.67 0.52
C PRO A 151 1.80 -35.76 -0.64
N VAL A 152 1.56 -34.49 -0.35
CA VAL A 152 1.36 -33.44 -1.37
C VAL A 152 2.72 -32.92 -1.82
N THR A 153 3.15 -33.28 -3.01
CA THR A 153 4.49 -32.99 -3.55
C THR A 153 4.48 -32.10 -4.79
N SER A 154 3.31 -31.79 -5.31
CA SER A 154 3.13 -31.05 -6.57
C SER A 154 1.87 -30.22 -6.53
N TRP A 155 1.87 -29.13 -7.30
CA TRP A 155 0.68 -28.33 -7.60
C TRP A 155 -0.41 -29.11 -8.33
N ASP A 156 -0.10 -30.28 -8.92
CA ASP A 156 -1.06 -31.11 -9.66
C ASP A 156 -2.29 -31.53 -8.84
N ILE A 157 -2.14 -31.58 -7.52
CA ILE A 157 -3.26 -31.89 -6.62
C ILE A 157 -4.45 -30.93 -6.79
N LEU A 158 -4.20 -29.68 -7.19
CA LEU A 158 -5.26 -28.69 -7.42
C LEU A 158 -6.10 -28.99 -8.69
N TRP A 159 -5.68 -29.96 -9.52
CA TRP A 159 -6.39 -30.43 -10.71
C TRP A 159 -6.86 -31.88 -10.57
N ASP A 160 -6.70 -32.49 -9.40
CA ASP A 160 -7.16 -33.85 -9.16
C ASP A 160 -8.68 -33.84 -8.92
N GLU A 161 -9.43 -34.50 -9.81
CA GLU A 161 -10.88 -34.65 -9.74
C GLU A 161 -11.40 -35.19 -8.39
N LYS A 162 -10.55 -35.92 -7.66
CA LYS A 162 -10.85 -36.43 -6.32
C LYS A 162 -11.18 -35.33 -5.33
N TYR A 163 -10.62 -34.14 -5.53
CA TYR A 163 -10.76 -32.98 -4.62
C TYR A 163 -11.66 -31.90 -5.18
N LYS A 164 -12.32 -32.16 -6.27
CA LYS A 164 -13.27 -31.22 -6.89
C LYS A 164 -14.26 -30.68 -5.84
N ASP A 165 -14.58 -29.40 -5.93
CA ASP A 165 -15.47 -28.66 -5.03
C ASP A 165 -14.93 -28.53 -3.56
N ASN A 166 -13.67 -28.96 -3.30
CA ASN A 166 -13.00 -28.82 -2.00
C ASN A 166 -11.67 -28.05 -2.12
N ILE A 167 -11.46 -27.34 -3.22
CA ILE A 167 -10.27 -26.55 -3.48
C ILE A 167 -10.62 -25.08 -3.32
N TYR A 168 -9.82 -24.37 -2.54
CA TYR A 168 -9.96 -22.94 -2.32
C TYR A 168 -8.70 -22.24 -2.82
N MET A 169 -8.88 -21.14 -3.53
CA MET A 169 -7.82 -20.27 -4.00
C MET A 169 -8.02 -18.89 -3.38
N PHE A 170 -6.95 -18.25 -2.97
CA PHE A 170 -7.04 -16.87 -2.49
C PHE A 170 -7.33 -15.89 -3.64
N ASP A 171 -7.97 -14.79 -3.29
CA ASP A 171 -8.39 -13.75 -4.25
C ASP A 171 -7.20 -12.87 -4.65
N SER A 172 -6.29 -13.47 -5.40
CA SER A 172 -5.16 -12.79 -6.03
C SER A 172 -5.04 -13.28 -7.46
N LEU A 173 -5.35 -12.39 -8.40
CA LEU A 173 -5.26 -12.68 -9.82
C LEU A 173 -3.87 -13.15 -10.23
N ARG A 174 -2.85 -12.46 -9.74
CA ARG A 174 -1.45 -12.73 -10.12
C ARG A 174 -0.99 -14.08 -9.61
N ASP A 175 -1.25 -14.37 -8.33
CA ASP A 175 -0.80 -15.60 -7.70
C ASP A 175 -1.54 -16.83 -8.24
N SER A 176 -2.85 -16.71 -8.47
CA SER A 176 -3.64 -17.79 -9.09
C SER A 176 -3.16 -18.12 -10.50
N LEU A 177 -2.82 -17.12 -11.31
CA LEU A 177 -2.22 -17.32 -12.64
C LEU A 177 -0.81 -17.92 -12.55
N ALA A 178 0.00 -17.48 -11.57
CA ALA A 178 1.35 -17.99 -11.39
C ALA A 178 1.36 -19.50 -11.12
N ILE A 179 0.43 -19.99 -10.28
CA ILE A 179 0.29 -21.42 -10.00
C ILE A 179 -0.04 -22.20 -11.28
N ALA A 180 -0.97 -21.70 -12.12
CA ALA A 180 -1.32 -22.33 -13.37
C ALA A 180 -0.15 -22.32 -14.38
N LEU A 181 0.63 -21.25 -14.45
CA LEU A 181 1.82 -21.17 -15.28
C LEU A 181 2.89 -22.17 -14.83
N ILE A 182 3.21 -22.24 -13.54
CA ILE A 182 4.18 -23.17 -12.96
C ILE A 182 3.78 -24.62 -13.26
N LYS A 183 2.50 -24.99 -13.08
CA LYS A 183 1.98 -26.31 -13.40
C LYS A 183 2.29 -26.72 -14.84
N ASN A 184 2.20 -25.78 -15.77
CA ASN A 184 2.45 -26.01 -17.19
C ASN A 184 3.93 -25.86 -17.58
N GLY A 185 4.84 -25.69 -16.61
CA GLY A 185 6.28 -25.57 -16.84
C GLY A 185 6.71 -24.20 -17.37
N TYR A 186 5.85 -23.19 -17.26
CA TYR A 186 6.14 -21.83 -17.70
C TYR A 186 6.66 -20.96 -16.57
N SER A 187 7.26 -19.84 -16.90
CA SER A 187 7.64 -18.82 -15.92
C SER A 187 6.40 -18.19 -15.28
N LEU A 188 6.40 -18.04 -13.96
CA LEU A 188 5.34 -17.32 -13.22
C LEU A 188 5.22 -15.85 -13.68
N ASN A 189 6.26 -15.31 -14.30
CA ASN A 189 6.33 -13.96 -14.85
C ASN A 189 6.17 -13.94 -16.38
N SER A 190 5.67 -15.00 -17.00
CA SER A 190 5.48 -15.02 -18.44
C SER A 190 4.54 -13.91 -18.90
N THR A 191 4.93 -13.22 -19.95
CA THR A 191 4.12 -12.24 -20.68
C THR A 191 3.64 -12.76 -22.05
N ASN A 192 3.96 -14.02 -22.37
CA ASN A 192 3.53 -14.66 -23.62
C ASN A 192 2.03 -14.95 -23.59
N PRO A 193 1.21 -14.37 -24.51
CA PRO A 193 -0.22 -14.59 -24.54
C PRO A 193 -0.62 -16.06 -24.66
N ASP A 194 0.14 -16.87 -25.40
CA ASP A 194 -0.17 -18.30 -25.59
C ASP A 194 0.01 -19.08 -24.29
N GLU A 195 1.05 -18.78 -23.50
CA GLU A 195 1.27 -19.37 -22.20
C GLU A 195 0.25 -18.91 -21.17
N ILE A 196 -0.14 -17.63 -21.23
CA ILE A 196 -1.16 -17.07 -20.35
C ILE A 196 -2.55 -17.62 -20.66
N ASN A 197 -2.84 -17.99 -21.90
CA ASN A 197 -4.14 -18.53 -22.32
C ASN A 197 -4.37 -20.01 -21.95
N VAL A 198 -3.38 -20.74 -21.47
CA VAL A 198 -3.48 -22.15 -21.02
C VAL A 198 -4.26 -22.29 -19.69
N ARG A 199 -5.10 -21.37 -19.37
CA ARG A 199 -5.78 -21.12 -18.09
C ARG A 199 -6.91 -22.05 -17.70
N ARG A 200 -7.10 -23.20 -18.21
CA ARG A 200 -8.24 -23.96 -17.74
C ARG A 200 -7.90 -24.77 -16.49
N PHE A 201 -8.30 -24.24 -15.34
CA PHE A 201 -8.75 -25.08 -14.25
C PHE A 201 -9.95 -25.86 -14.78
N ASN A 202 -9.84 -27.15 -14.85
CA ASN A 202 -10.94 -28.02 -15.28
C ASN A 202 -12.00 -28.11 -14.17
#